data_0e107606aec747d15fe12c0c1d49f676
#
_entry.id   0e107606aec747d15fe12c0c1d49f676
#
_cell.length_a   1.000
_cell.length_b   1.000
_cell.length_c   1.000
_cell.angle_alpha   90.00
_cell.angle_beta   90.00
_cell.angle_gamma   90.00
#
_symmetry.space_group_name_H-M   'P 1'
#
loop_
_entity.id
_entity.type
_entity.pdbx_description
1 polymer ?
#
loop_
_entity_poly.entity_id
_entity_poly.type
_entity_poly.pdbx_seq_one_letter_code
_entity_poly.pdbx_strand_id
1 'polypeptide(L)'
;MLMNSKSHLWEQGVAFLLLLSFAACGGSGSRSSTKASGLPVNLGTAGNFVILAKSGISTVPTSAVTGNIGVSPAAATYITGFSLTVDSSNVFSTSPQVTGKVYAADYAPPTPSNMTTAVSDMELAFTDAAGRAPDVTELGAGNIGGMTLTPGVYKWGTGLLIPTDVTLNGSATSVWIFQIAQNLTMASATKIILAGGALPKNIFWQVSGSVDLDTTAHLEGVVLTQTMVALRTGATINGRLLAQTAVNLDGSTVVEPAQ
;
A
#
# COMPACT_ATOMS: atom_id res chain seq x y z
N MET A 1 55.00 -46.92 54.79
CA MET A 1 56.25 -47.45 54.24
C MET A 1 56.68 -46.52 53.13
N LEU A 2 57.67 -45.74 53.47
CA LEU A 2 58.81 -45.25 52.70
C LEU A 2 58.48 -44.52 51.36
N MET A 3 58.67 -43.15 51.40
CA MET A 3 59.93 -42.49 50.96
C MET A 3 60.19 -42.59 49.44
N ASN A 4 60.47 -41.57 48.65
CA ASN A 4 61.45 -40.50 48.76
C ASN A 4 61.25 -39.53 47.57
N SER A 5 61.17 -38.21 47.73
CA SER A 5 62.24 -37.25 47.54
C SER A 5 62.99 -37.28 46.21
N LYS A 6 62.96 -36.18 45.47
CA LYS A 6 64.03 -35.23 45.12
C LYS A 6 63.58 -34.34 43.93
N SER A 7 63.45 -33.12 44.17
CA SER A 7 64.09 -31.87 43.71
C SER A 7 65.07 -31.95 42.53
N HIS A 8 64.94 -30.95 41.62
CA HIS A 8 65.95 -30.06 41.02
C HIS A 8 65.26 -29.12 40.03
N LEU A 9 65.11 -27.91 40.27
CA LEU A 9 65.90 -26.69 40.09
C LEU A 9 66.36 -26.42 38.62
N TRP A 10 65.96 -25.22 38.18
CA TRP A 10 66.54 -24.28 37.23
C TRP A 10 66.46 -24.61 35.72
N GLU A 11 65.83 -23.71 34.94
CA GLU A 11 66.52 -22.66 34.21
C GLU A 11 65.58 -21.59 33.71
N GLN A 12 66.06 -20.37 33.74
CA GLN A 12 65.40 -19.15 33.28
C GLN A 12 65.43 -19.09 31.75
N GLY A 13 64.26 -18.93 31.13
CA GLY A 13 64.13 -18.56 29.73
C GLY A 13 63.36 -17.27 29.65
N VAL A 14 64.04 -16.15 29.42
CA VAL A 14 63.42 -14.84 29.15
C VAL A 14 62.78 -14.90 27.77
N ALA A 15 61.43 -15.01 27.75
CA ALA A 15 60.68 -14.85 26.53
C ALA A 15 60.22 -13.41 26.43
N PHE A 16 60.75 -12.73 25.43
CA PHE A 16 60.43 -11.38 25.00
C PHE A 16 58.98 -11.30 24.55
N LEU A 17 58.12 -10.64 25.33
CA LEU A 17 56.70 -10.43 25.01
C LEU A 17 56.62 -9.26 24.04
N LEU A 18 56.50 -9.56 22.75
CA LEU A 18 56.24 -8.58 21.70
C LEU A 18 54.78 -8.18 21.77
N LEU A 19 54.45 -7.03 22.39
CA LEU A 19 53.13 -6.42 22.37
C LEU A 19 52.90 -5.86 20.95
N LEU A 20 52.17 -6.62 20.11
CA LEU A 20 51.55 -6.07 18.92
C LEU A 20 50.29 -5.31 19.36
N SER A 21 50.40 -4.00 19.46
CA SER A 21 49.26 -3.10 19.57
C SER A 21 48.51 -3.08 18.23
N PHE A 22 47.43 -3.88 18.11
CA PHE A 22 46.43 -3.68 17.07
C PHE A 22 45.67 -2.41 17.40
N ALA A 23 46.01 -1.31 16.75
CA ALA A 23 45.14 -0.14 16.66
C ALA A 23 43.91 -0.55 15.85
N ALA A 24 42.84 -1.00 16.52
CA ALA A 24 41.52 -1.14 15.94
C ALA A 24 41.02 0.27 15.61
N CYS A 25 41.24 0.70 14.39
CA CYS A 25 40.54 1.85 13.82
C CYS A 25 39.08 1.49 13.70
N GLY A 26 38.32 1.70 14.79
CA GLY A 26 36.88 1.59 14.82
C GLY A 26 36.28 2.72 14.02
N GLY A 27 36.23 2.54 12.69
CA GLY A 27 35.36 3.32 11.86
C GLY A 27 33.90 2.99 12.27
N SER A 28 33.30 3.79 13.15
CA SER A 28 31.88 3.83 13.35
C SER A 28 31.24 4.33 12.05
N GLY A 29 31.16 3.43 11.06
CA GLY A 29 30.27 3.62 9.93
C GLY A 29 28.88 3.70 10.50
N SER A 30 28.39 4.91 10.72
CA SER A 30 26.97 5.17 10.90
C SER A 30 26.28 4.56 9.68
N ARG A 31 25.81 3.33 9.81
CA ARG A 31 24.81 2.79 8.89
C ARG A 31 23.60 3.67 9.07
N SER A 32 23.48 4.68 8.21
CA SER A 32 22.21 5.35 7.98
C SER A 32 21.26 4.24 7.61
N SER A 33 20.47 3.75 8.57
CA SER A 33 19.31 2.94 8.27
C SER A 33 18.40 3.88 7.50
N THR A 34 18.44 3.78 6.17
CA THR A 34 17.39 4.35 5.32
C THR A 34 16.08 3.83 5.88
N LYS A 35 15.36 4.71 6.57
CA LYS A 35 14.06 4.38 7.15
C LYS A 35 13.22 3.80 6.02
N ALA A 36 12.81 2.54 6.14
CA ALA A 36 11.95 1.87 5.15
C ALA A 36 10.63 2.64 4.92
N SER A 37 10.27 3.53 5.86
CA SER A 37 9.15 4.47 5.77
C SER A 37 9.23 5.45 4.60
N GLY A 38 10.42 5.70 4.03
CA GLY A 38 10.60 6.64 2.91
C GLY A 38 10.46 6.04 1.51
N LEU A 39 10.24 4.72 1.38
CA LEU A 39 10.07 4.07 0.08
C LEU A 39 8.59 3.80 -0.21
N PRO A 40 8.15 3.98 -1.48
CA PRO A 40 6.80 3.57 -1.88
C PRO A 40 6.53 2.10 -1.57
N VAL A 41 5.27 1.75 -1.34
CA VAL A 41 4.82 0.36 -1.23
C VAL A 41 4.92 -0.29 -2.60
N ASN A 42 5.54 -1.47 -2.67
CA ASN A 42 5.62 -2.22 -3.92
C ASN A 42 4.28 -2.93 -4.18
N LEU A 43 3.60 -2.56 -5.24
CA LEU A 43 2.32 -3.14 -5.65
C LEU A 43 2.47 -4.40 -6.51
N GLY A 44 3.70 -4.74 -6.97
CA GLY A 44 3.89 -5.84 -7.90
C GLY A 44 2.95 -5.73 -9.12
N THR A 45 2.39 -6.85 -9.54
CA THR A 45 1.45 -6.91 -10.67
C THR A 45 0.06 -6.33 -10.35
N ALA A 46 -0.29 -6.16 -9.06
CA ALA A 46 -1.50 -5.42 -8.67
C ALA A 46 -1.45 -3.96 -9.14
N GLY A 47 -0.26 -3.40 -9.31
CA GLY A 47 -0.04 -2.07 -9.89
C GLY A 47 -0.50 -1.90 -11.34
N ASN A 48 -0.79 -2.98 -12.05
CA ASN A 48 -1.34 -2.93 -13.41
C ASN A 48 -2.86 -2.68 -13.45
N PHE A 49 -3.51 -2.59 -12.28
CA PHE A 49 -4.95 -2.40 -12.15
C PHE A 49 -5.25 -1.07 -11.44
N VAL A 50 -6.24 -0.37 -11.95
CA VAL A 50 -6.81 0.79 -11.24
C VAL A 50 -7.89 0.34 -10.23
N ILE A 51 -8.58 -0.76 -10.53
CA ILE A 51 -9.48 -1.44 -9.58
C ILE A 51 -9.16 -2.94 -9.60
N LEU A 52 -8.84 -3.51 -8.44
CA LEU A 52 -8.68 -4.94 -8.25
C LEU A 52 -9.47 -5.36 -7.01
N ALA A 53 -10.34 -6.37 -7.17
CA ALA A 53 -11.17 -6.88 -6.08
C ALA A 53 -11.19 -8.42 -6.06
N LYS A 54 -11.50 -9.01 -4.89
CA LYS A 54 -11.59 -10.47 -4.79
C LYS A 54 -13.01 -10.99 -5.01
N SER A 55 -14.02 -10.23 -4.61
CA SER A 55 -15.41 -10.70 -4.60
C SER A 55 -16.31 -10.06 -5.66
N GLY A 56 -16.03 -8.82 -6.07
CA GLY A 56 -16.82 -8.18 -7.10
C GLY A 56 -16.54 -6.70 -7.27
N ILE A 57 -16.99 -6.17 -8.42
CA ILE A 57 -16.94 -4.75 -8.76
C ILE A 57 -18.30 -4.38 -9.31
N SER A 58 -18.94 -3.37 -8.76
CA SER A 58 -20.27 -2.93 -9.22
C SER A 58 -20.32 -1.44 -9.51
N THR A 59 -21.18 -1.04 -10.44
CA THR A 59 -21.47 0.36 -10.71
C THR A 59 -22.95 0.57 -10.98
N VAL A 60 -23.56 1.57 -10.32
CA VAL A 60 -24.93 2.04 -10.54
C VAL A 60 -25.02 3.49 -10.04
N PRO A 61 -25.35 4.48 -10.85
CA PRO A 61 -25.37 4.46 -12.32
C PRO A 61 -23.95 4.34 -12.93
N THR A 62 -23.83 4.58 -14.23
CA THR A 62 -22.57 4.44 -14.96
C THR A 62 -21.44 5.29 -14.38
N SER A 63 -20.28 4.66 -14.15
CA SER A 63 -19.03 5.30 -13.71
C SER A 63 -18.03 5.40 -14.85
N ALA A 64 -17.02 6.25 -14.71
CA ALA A 64 -15.90 6.38 -15.65
C ALA A 64 -14.62 5.85 -15.00
N VAL A 65 -13.98 4.86 -15.64
CA VAL A 65 -12.77 4.23 -15.13
C VAL A 65 -11.65 4.33 -16.16
N THR A 66 -10.55 4.95 -15.80
CA THR A 66 -9.35 5.04 -16.63
C THR A 66 -8.29 4.08 -16.10
N GLY A 67 -8.02 3.00 -16.83
CA GLY A 67 -7.10 1.92 -16.47
C GLY A 67 -7.77 0.55 -16.50
N ASN A 68 -7.01 -0.50 -16.17
CA ASN A 68 -7.52 -1.87 -16.13
C ASN A 68 -8.29 -2.13 -14.84
N ILE A 69 -9.34 -2.97 -14.93
CA ILE A 69 -10.02 -3.49 -13.75
C ILE A 69 -9.97 -5.02 -13.72
N GLY A 70 -10.04 -5.62 -12.53
CA GLY A 70 -9.98 -7.07 -12.41
C GLY A 70 -10.63 -7.62 -11.16
N VAL A 71 -11.18 -8.84 -11.29
CA VAL A 71 -11.74 -9.61 -10.18
C VAL A 71 -11.14 -11.02 -10.15
N SER A 72 -10.72 -11.48 -8.97
CA SER A 72 -10.24 -12.85 -8.73
C SER A 72 -10.23 -13.15 -7.23
N PRO A 73 -10.70 -14.33 -6.78
CA PRO A 73 -11.09 -15.51 -7.55
C PRO A 73 -12.50 -15.48 -8.15
N ALA A 74 -13.27 -14.40 -7.97
CA ALA A 74 -14.61 -14.31 -8.50
C ALA A 74 -14.61 -14.28 -10.06
N ALA A 75 -15.72 -14.71 -10.64
CA ALA A 75 -15.95 -14.75 -12.09
C ALA A 75 -16.34 -13.37 -12.65
N ALA A 76 -16.29 -13.21 -13.97
CA ALA A 76 -16.69 -11.99 -14.67
C ALA A 76 -18.13 -11.55 -14.37
N THR A 77 -19.02 -12.49 -14.04
CA THR A 77 -20.42 -12.22 -13.65
C THR A 77 -20.54 -11.39 -12.36
N TYR A 78 -19.47 -11.30 -11.55
CA TYR A 78 -19.40 -10.44 -10.38
C TYR A 78 -18.90 -9.00 -10.68
N ILE A 79 -18.63 -8.70 -11.97
CA ILE A 79 -18.42 -7.34 -12.46
C ILE A 79 -19.74 -6.86 -13.06
N THR A 80 -20.50 -6.08 -12.32
CA THR A 80 -21.89 -5.72 -12.66
C THR A 80 -22.05 -4.23 -12.99
N GLY A 81 -22.95 -3.92 -13.93
CA GLY A 81 -23.24 -2.54 -14.36
C GLY A 81 -22.30 -1.99 -15.43
N PHE A 82 -21.26 -2.73 -15.84
CA PHE A 82 -20.24 -2.27 -16.80
C PHE A 82 -20.52 -2.58 -18.27
N SER A 83 -21.57 -3.30 -18.59
CA SER A 83 -21.89 -3.68 -19.99
C SER A 83 -20.71 -4.37 -20.69
N LEU A 84 -20.24 -5.48 -20.12
CA LEU A 84 -19.05 -6.19 -20.58
C LEU A 84 -19.27 -6.83 -21.94
N THR A 85 -18.29 -6.68 -22.84
CA THR A 85 -18.18 -7.40 -24.11
C THR A 85 -16.90 -8.23 -24.09
N VAL A 86 -17.03 -9.55 -24.14
CA VAL A 86 -15.89 -10.47 -24.15
C VAL A 86 -15.10 -10.30 -25.44
N ASP A 87 -13.78 -10.18 -25.34
CA ASP A 87 -12.87 -10.16 -26.49
C ASP A 87 -12.82 -11.52 -27.20
N SER A 88 -12.56 -11.54 -28.49
CA SER A 88 -12.48 -12.77 -29.28
C SER A 88 -11.44 -13.77 -28.81
N SER A 89 -10.41 -13.33 -28.10
CA SER A 89 -9.42 -14.18 -27.44
C SER A 89 -9.94 -14.85 -26.16
N ASN A 90 -11.06 -14.40 -25.60
CA ASN A 90 -11.60 -14.79 -24.29
C ASN A 90 -10.67 -14.53 -23.09
N VAL A 91 -9.59 -13.76 -23.24
CA VAL A 91 -8.64 -13.46 -22.12
C VAL A 91 -8.98 -12.19 -21.35
N PHE A 92 -9.88 -11.34 -21.88
CA PHE A 92 -10.38 -10.14 -21.22
C PHE A 92 -11.73 -9.72 -21.81
N SER A 93 -12.38 -8.78 -21.17
CA SER A 93 -13.52 -8.04 -21.74
C SER A 93 -13.19 -6.57 -21.91
N THR A 94 -14.00 -5.88 -22.70
CA THR A 94 -14.06 -4.43 -22.83
C THR A 94 -15.36 -3.90 -22.25
N SER A 95 -15.38 -2.62 -21.91
CA SER A 95 -16.56 -1.90 -21.44
C SER A 95 -16.52 -0.46 -21.93
N PRO A 96 -17.67 0.16 -22.31
CA PRO A 96 -17.70 1.58 -22.66
C PRO A 96 -17.34 2.51 -21.49
N GLN A 97 -17.36 1.99 -20.25
CA GLN A 97 -17.08 2.73 -19.02
C GLN A 97 -15.61 2.60 -18.57
N VAL A 98 -14.81 1.73 -19.24
CA VAL A 98 -13.44 1.40 -18.86
C VAL A 98 -12.52 1.63 -20.03
N THR A 99 -11.54 2.52 -19.92
CA THR A 99 -10.59 2.77 -21.00
C THR A 99 -9.57 1.65 -21.20
N GLY A 100 -9.32 0.87 -20.13
CA GLY A 100 -8.46 -0.32 -20.12
C GLY A 100 -9.22 -1.61 -20.42
N LYS A 101 -8.68 -2.70 -19.97
CA LYS A 101 -9.24 -4.04 -20.09
C LYS A 101 -9.89 -4.49 -18.78
N VAL A 102 -10.87 -5.37 -18.90
CA VAL A 102 -11.57 -5.98 -17.77
C VAL A 102 -11.16 -7.44 -17.68
N TYR A 103 -10.62 -7.86 -16.54
CA TYR A 103 -10.11 -9.20 -16.31
C TYR A 103 -10.92 -9.92 -15.23
N ALA A 104 -11.07 -11.24 -15.38
CA ALA A 104 -11.71 -12.09 -14.38
C ALA A 104 -11.06 -13.46 -14.31
N ALA A 105 -11.22 -14.14 -13.19
CA ALA A 105 -10.57 -15.43 -12.94
C ALA A 105 -11.07 -16.58 -13.83
N ASP A 106 -12.25 -16.43 -14.45
CA ASP A 106 -12.89 -17.42 -15.33
C ASP A 106 -12.60 -17.21 -16.82
N TYR A 107 -11.73 -16.26 -17.19
CA TYR A 107 -11.34 -16.06 -18.57
C TYR A 107 -10.27 -17.08 -19.02
N ALA A 108 -9.98 -17.10 -20.34
CA ALA A 108 -8.99 -18.02 -20.90
C ALA A 108 -7.56 -17.75 -20.38
N PRO A 109 -6.71 -18.77 -20.32
CA PRO A 109 -5.30 -18.59 -19.99
C PRO A 109 -4.63 -17.57 -20.95
N PRO A 110 -3.68 -16.73 -20.42
CA PRO A 110 -3.05 -16.81 -19.09
C PRO A 110 -3.77 -16.03 -17.98
N THR A 111 -4.98 -15.48 -18.21
CA THR A 111 -5.65 -14.55 -17.29
C THR A 111 -5.85 -15.12 -15.88
N PRO A 112 -6.31 -16.37 -15.65
CA PRO A 112 -6.51 -16.87 -14.29
C PRO A 112 -5.24 -16.84 -13.44
N SER A 113 -4.11 -17.27 -13.99
CA SER A 113 -2.82 -17.27 -13.27
C SER A 113 -2.32 -15.84 -13.01
N ASN A 114 -2.44 -14.93 -13.98
CA ASN A 114 -2.04 -13.53 -13.83
C ASN A 114 -2.89 -12.84 -12.76
N MET A 115 -4.19 -13.12 -12.72
CA MET A 115 -5.09 -12.56 -11.71
C MET A 115 -4.80 -13.09 -10.31
N THR A 116 -4.47 -14.39 -10.18
CA THR A 116 -4.03 -14.97 -8.90
C THR A 116 -2.76 -14.29 -8.39
N THR A 117 -1.79 -14.06 -9.25
CA THR A 117 -0.55 -13.34 -8.91
C THR A 117 -0.86 -11.90 -8.48
N ALA A 118 -1.72 -11.19 -9.22
CA ALA A 118 -2.06 -9.81 -8.90
C ALA A 118 -2.77 -9.69 -7.54
N VAL A 119 -3.65 -10.64 -7.19
CA VAL A 119 -4.29 -10.68 -5.86
C VAL A 119 -3.26 -10.96 -4.77
N SER A 120 -2.34 -11.90 -4.99
CA SER A 120 -1.25 -12.17 -4.03
C SER A 120 -0.37 -10.94 -3.81
N ASP A 121 -0.01 -10.23 -4.88
CA ASP A 121 0.78 -8.99 -4.81
C ASP A 121 0.02 -7.87 -4.06
N MET A 122 -1.29 -7.77 -4.25
CA MET A 122 -2.16 -6.84 -3.49
C MET A 122 -2.12 -7.13 -1.98
N GLU A 123 -2.22 -8.41 -1.60
CA GLU A 123 -2.17 -8.84 -0.19
C GLU A 123 -0.78 -8.60 0.43
N LEU A 124 0.29 -8.83 -0.34
CA LEU A 124 1.66 -8.51 0.06
C LEU A 124 1.87 -7.00 0.24
N ALA A 125 1.35 -6.19 -0.69
CA ALA A 125 1.41 -4.73 -0.59
C ALA A 125 0.66 -4.21 0.64
N PHE A 126 -0.52 -4.77 0.95
CA PHE A 126 -1.25 -4.46 2.18
C PHE A 126 -0.41 -4.79 3.43
N THR A 127 0.20 -5.97 3.45
CA THR A 127 1.04 -6.44 4.58
C THR A 127 2.30 -5.58 4.75
N ASP A 128 2.96 -5.21 3.65
CA ASP A 128 4.11 -4.29 3.67
C ASP A 128 3.71 -2.93 4.24
N ALA A 129 2.63 -2.33 3.74
CA ALA A 129 2.13 -1.05 4.24
C ALA A 129 1.79 -1.10 5.74
N ALA A 130 1.09 -2.16 6.19
CA ALA A 130 0.71 -2.36 7.58
C ALA A 130 1.91 -2.58 8.52
N GLY A 131 2.99 -3.19 8.00
CA GLY A 131 4.21 -3.52 8.76
C GLY A 131 5.22 -2.37 8.91
N ARG A 132 5.01 -1.23 8.23
CA ARG A 132 5.92 -0.08 8.32
C ARG A 132 5.87 0.55 9.70
N ALA A 133 7.04 0.89 10.27
CA ALA A 133 7.10 1.58 11.56
C ALA A 133 6.47 2.98 11.47
N PRO A 134 5.49 3.32 12.32
CA PRO A 134 4.84 4.63 12.25
C PRO A 134 5.77 5.75 12.75
N ASP A 135 5.70 6.89 12.07
CA ASP A 135 6.35 8.12 12.49
C ASP A 135 5.45 8.91 13.43
N VAL A 136 4.12 8.83 13.22
CA VAL A 136 3.09 9.54 13.99
C VAL A 136 1.95 8.56 14.30
N THR A 137 1.49 8.58 15.55
CA THR A 137 0.35 7.75 15.98
C THR A 137 -0.79 8.61 16.51
N GLU A 138 -2.03 8.16 16.26
CA GLU A 138 -3.28 8.74 16.80
C GLU A 138 -3.44 10.26 16.54
N LEU A 139 -2.87 10.77 15.44
CA LEU A 139 -2.97 12.18 15.08
C LEU A 139 -4.44 12.62 15.00
N GLY A 140 -4.76 13.74 15.66
CA GLY A 140 -6.12 14.27 15.68
C GLY A 140 -7.16 13.33 16.30
N ALA A 141 -6.73 12.32 17.08
CA ALA A 141 -7.61 11.27 17.62
C ALA A 141 -8.53 10.63 16.54
N GLY A 142 -8.00 10.40 15.35
CA GLY A 142 -8.75 9.84 14.21
C GLY A 142 -9.54 10.87 13.38
N ASN A 143 -9.32 12.15 13.57
CA ASN A 143 -9.87 13.23 12.74
C ASN A 143 -8.74 14.14 12.24
N ILE A 144 -8.50 14.13 10.93
CA ILE A 144 -7.43 14.92 10.31
C ILE A 144 -7.94 16.09 9.42
N GLY A 145 -9.23 16.40 9.50
CA GLY A 145 -9.81 17.50 8.72
C GLY A 145 -9.11 18.83 8.94
N GLY A 146 -8.86 19.56 7.87
CA GLY A 146 -8.18 20.86 7.87
C GLY A 146 -6.66 20.82 8.08
N MET A 147 -6.07 19.64 8.22
CA MET A 147 -4.63 19.50 8.50
C MET A 147 -3.79 19.55 7.24
N THR A 148 -2.54 20.00 7.39
CA THR A 148 -1.47 19.83 6.40
C THR A 148 -0.49 18.80 6.92
N LEU A 149 -0.31 17.69 6.18
CA LEU A 149 0.50 16.56 6.59
C LEU A 149 1.80 16.49 5.78
N THR A 150 2.91 16.30 6.48
CA THR A 150 4.23 16.05 5.88
C THR A 150 4.41 14.56 5.54
N PRO A 151 5.37 14.19 4.67
CA PRO A 151 5.65 12.80 4.36
C PRO A 151 5.96 11.96 5.60
N GLY A 152 5.47 10.71 5.64
CA GLY A 152 5.70 9.81 6.75
C GLY A 152 4.67 8.69 6.85
N VAL A 153 4.82 7.86 7.86
CA VAL A 153 3.91 6.78 8.21
C VAL A 153 3.04 7.21 9.40
N TYR A 154 1.75 7.25 9.19
CA TYR A 154 0.73 7.63 10.18
C TYR A 154 -0.08 6.41 10.58
N LYS A 155 -0.35 6.23 11.86
CA LYS A 155 -1.09 5.06 12.36
C LYS A 155 -2.20 5.45 13.32
N TRP A 156 -3.37 4.81 13.14
CA TRP A 156 -4.51 4.87 14.06
C TRP A 156 -4.97 3.46 14.40
N GLY A 157 -5.15 3.21 15.70
CA GLY A 157 -5.78 1.99 16.24
C GLY A 157 -7.31 2.00 16.11
N THR A 158 -7.87 3.11 15.62
CA THR A 158 -9.30 3.34 15.38
C THR A 158 -9.57 3.56 13.90
N GLY A 159 -10.77 4.05 13.57
CA GLY A 159 -11.09 4.58 12.24
C GLY A 159 -10.49 5.98 12.03
N LEU A 160 -10.45 6.38 10.77
CA LEU A 160 -10.01 7.71 10.34
C LEU A 160 -11.16 8.46 9.66
N LEU A 161 -11.44 9.66 10.15
CA LEU A 161 -12.44 10.57 9.57
C LEU A 161 -11.76 11.76 8.92
N ILE A 162 -12.17 12.08 7.70
CA ILE A 162 -11.76 13.27 6.94
C ILE A 162 -13.00 14.13 6.69
N PRO A 163 -13.39 15.01 7.63
CA PRO A 163 -14.62 15.80 7.52
C PRO A 163 -14.47 17.07 6.69
N THR A 164 -13.24 17.54 6.45
CA THR A 164 -12.89 18.70 5.64
C THR A 164 -11.57 18.45 4.91
N ASP A 165 -11.22 19.27 3.93
CA ASP A 165 -10.04 19.12 3.10
C ASP A 165 -8.77 18.89 3.91
N VAL A 166 -7.89 17.99 3.41
CA VAL A 166 -6.57 17.69 3.97
C VAL A 166 -5.52 17.95 2.91
N THR A 167 -4.45 18.64 3.27
CA THR A 167 -3.33 18.91 2.37
C THR A 167 -2.15 17.98 2.65
N LEU A 168 -1.66 17.28 1.63
CA LEU A 168 -0.42 16.52 1.67
C LEU A 168 0.68 17.35 1.00
N ASN A 169 1.61 17.89 1.81
CA ASN A 169 2.65 18.79 1.31
C ASN A 169 4.02 18.10 1.30
N GLY A 170 4.59 17.93 0.10
CA GLY A 170 5.89 17.31 -0.09
C GLY A 170 6.31 17.29 -1.56
N SER A 171 7.49 16.75 -1.84
CA SER A 171 8.05 16.65 -3.19
C SER A 171 7.50 15.46 -3.99
N ALA A 172 7.88 15.35 -5.25
CA ALA A 172 7.52 14.25 -6.14
C ALA A 172 8.05 12.87 -5.67
N THR A 173 9.04 12.83 -4.77
CA THR A 173 9.58 11.60 -4.20
C THR A 173 9.09 11.32 -2.78
N SER A 174 8.29 12.21 -2.21
CA SER A 174 7.74 12.07 -0.87
C SER A 174 6.69 10.96 -0.81
N VAL A 175 6.69 10.21 0.30
CA VAL A 175 5.79 9.07 0.50
C VAL A 175 4.96 9.28 1.75
N TRP A 176 3.67 8.98 1.66
CA TRP A 176 2.73 8.89 2.78
C TRP A 176 2.16 7.49 2.87
N ILE A 177 2.15 6.93 4.07
CA ILE A 177 1.47 5.67 4.38
C ILE A 177 0.56 5.89 5.57
N PHE A 178 -0.74 5.69 5.38
CA PHE A 178 -1.77 5.80 6.40
C PHE A 178 -2.21 4.40 6.81
N GLN A 179 -1.91 3.99 8.04
CA GLN A 179 -2.27 2.69 8.61
C GLN A 179 -3.51 2.87 9.50
N ILE A 180 -4.65 2.35 9.06
CA ILE A 180 -5.95 2.56 9.70
C ILE A 180 -6.52 1.19 10.11
N ALA A 181 -6.67 0.97 11.43
CA ALA A 181 -7.09 -0.31 11.97
C ALA A 181 -8.59 -0.62 11.77
N GLN A 182 -9.40 0.40 11.49
CA GLN A 182 -10.83 0.26 11.22
C GLN A 182 -11.18 0.92 9.88
N ASN A 183 -12.26 1.71 9.81
CA ASN A 183 -12.74 2.31 8.57
C ASN A 183 -12.08 3.66 8.27
N LEU A 184 -11.95 3.97 6.98
CA LEU A 184 -11.69 5.31 6.47
C LEU A 184 -13.00 5.90 5.97
N THR A 185 -13.41 7.02 6.51
CA THR A 185 -14.59 7.76 6.06
C THR A 185 -14.22 9.17 5.64
N MET A 186 -14.64 9.56 4.46
CA MET A 186 -14.40 10.88 3.90
C MET A 186 -15.75 11.56 3.66
N ALA A 187 -15.96 12.75 4.24
CA ALA A 187 -17.25 13.46 4.16
C ALA A 187 -17.49 14.01 2.74
N SER A 188 -18.75 14.32 2.47
CA SER A 188 -19.18 14.87 1.17
C SER A 188 -18.40 16.13 0.79
N ALA A 189 -18.03 16.24 -0.48
CA ALA A 189 -17.32 17.34 -1.11
C ALA A 189 -15.92 17.64 -0.54
N THR A 190 -15.39 16.79 0.35
CA THR A 190 -14.02 16.95 0.87
C THR A 190 -12.97 16.45 -0.12
N LYS A 191 -11.77 16.99 -0.03
CA LYS A 191 -10.67 16.70 -0.95
C LYS A 191 -9.37 16.41 -0.22
N ILE A 192 -8.60 15.47 -0.74
CA ILE A 192 -7.17 15.41 -0.48
C ILE A 192 -6.49 16.32 -1.50
N ILE A 193 -5.78 17.33 -1.02
CA ILE A 193 -5.08 18.33 -1.82
C ILE A 193 -3.60 18.02 -1.81
N LEU A 194 -2.98 17.97 -3.00
CA LEU A 194 -1.54 17.76 -3.14
C LEU A 194 -0.82 19.09 -3.29
N ALA A 195 0.26 19.29 -2.53
CA ALA A 195 1.08 20.48 -2.56
C ALA A 195 2.58 20.13 -2.63
N GLY A 196 3.41 21.09 -3.06
CA GLY A 196 4.87 20.93 -3.11
C GLY A 196 5.37 19.95 -4.19
N GLY A 197 4.49 19.43 -5.04
CA GLY A 197 4.84 18.44 -6.06
C GLY A 197 4.55 16.98 -5.65
N ALA A 198 3.83 16.76 -4.55
CA ALA A 198 3.39 15.42 -4.13
C ALA A 198 2.66 14.68 -5.25
N LEU A 199 2.89 13.37 -5.37
CA LEU A 199 2.32 12.54 -6.43
C LEU A 199 1.38 11.48 -5.84
N PRO A 200 0.20 11.23 -6.44
CA PRO A 200 -0.77 10.25 -5.97
C PRO A 200 -0.21 8.84 -5.86
N LYS A 201 0.67 8.45 -6.76
CA LYS A 201 1.30 7.11 -6.77
C LYS A 201 2.15 6.81 -5.53
N ASN A 202 2.51 7.81 -4.75
CA ASN A 202 3.32 7.71 -3.54
C ASN A 202 2.52 7.84 -2.24
N ILE A 203 1.20 7.85 -2.33
CA ILE A 203 0.28 7.97 -1.19
C ILE A 203 -0.47 6.65 -1.04
N PHE A 204 -0.39 6.02 0.14
CA PHE A 204 -0.94 4.69 0.39
C PHE A 204 -1.87 4.72 1.61
N TRP A 205 -3.12 4.31 1.40
CA TRP A 205 -4.16 4.19 2.42
C TRP A 205 -4.35 2.71 2.74
N GLN A 206 -3.61 2.20 3.74
CA GLN A 206 -3.79 0.84 4.24
C GLN A 206 -4.91 0.86 5.28
N VAL A 207 -6.01 0.15 4.99
CA VAL A 207 -7.24 0.17 5.77
C VAL A 207 -7.67 -1.25 6.10
N SER A 208 -7.71 -1.62 7.38
CA SER A 208 -8.15 -2.96 7.78
C SER A 208 -9.67 -3.12 7.74
N GLY A 209 -10.43 -2.04 7.82
CA GLY A 209 -11.87 -1.98 7.63
C GLY A 209 -12.26 -1.60 6.20
N SER A 210 -13.39 -0.91 6.06
CA SER A 210 -13.91 -0.39 4.79
C SER A 210 -13.45 1.04 4.52
N VAL A 211 -13.52 1.41 3.24
CA VAL A 211 -13.33 2.79 2.78
C VAL A 211 -14.64 3.29 2.23
N ASP A 212 -15.12 4.41 2.75
CA ASP A 212 -16.34 5.09 2.29
C ASP A 212 -16.00 6.54 1.89
N LEU A 213 -16.04 6.82 0.59
CA LEU A 213 -15.93 8.17 0.06
C LEU A 213 -17.33 8.70 -0.22
N ASP A 214 -17.76 9.67 0.57
CA ASP A 214 -19.13 10.21 0.46
C ASP A 214 -19.29 11.07 -0.82
N THR A 215 -20.49 11.52 -1.07
CA THR A 215 -20.90 12.23 -2.30
C THR A 215 -19.93 13.33 -2.69
N THR A 216 -19.42 13.27 -3.93
CA THR A 216 -18.48 14.23 -4.53
C THR A 216 -17.15 14.40 -3.79
N ALA A 217 -16.79 13.50 -2.86
CA ALA A 217 -15.49 13.49 -2.24
C ALA A 217 -14.38 13.16 -3.26
N HIS A 218 -13.17 13.68 -3.07
CA HIS A 218 -12.03 13.46 -3.95
C HIS A 218 -10.83 12.93 -3.17
N LEU A 219 -10.41 11.70 -3.47
CA LEU A 219 -9.26 11.05 -2.85
C LEU A 219 -8.08 10.99 -3.83
N GLU A 220 -6.88 11.18 -3.30
CA GLU A 220 -5.61 11.00 -3.99
C GLU A 220 -4.85 9.82 -3.39
N GLY A 221 -4.35 8.90 -4.24
CA GLY A 221 -3.48 7.81 -3.79
C GLY A 221 -4.04 6.41 -3.96
N VAL A 222 -3.30 5.44 -3.47
CA VAL A 222 -3.56 4.00 -3.58
C VAL A 222 -4.26 3.52 -2.32
N VAL A 223 -5.47 3.00 -2.48
CA VAL A 223 -6.24 2.35 -1.41
C VAL A 223 -5.89 0.87 -1.39
N LEU A 224 -5.44 0.37 -0.24
CA LEU A 224 -5.20 -1.03 0.07
C LEU A 224 -6.13 -1.41 1.24
N THR A 225 -7.25 -2.07 0.98
CA THR A 225 -8.21 -2.40 2.04
C THR A 225 -8.44 -3.90 2.19
N GLN A 226 -8.63 -4.35 3.42
CA GLN A 226 -9.01 -5.74 3.72
C GLN A 226 -10.46 -6.04 3.39
N THR A 227 -11.32 -5.04 3.37
CA THR A 227 -12.73 -5.23 3.10
C THR A 227 -13.14 -4.51 1.82
N MET A 228 -14.18 -3.73 1.84
CA MET A 228 -14.75 -3.11 0.65
C MET A 228 -14.39 -1.62 0.54
N VAL A 229 -14.48 -1.14 -0.69
CA VAL A 229 -14.50 0.30 -1.00
C VAL A 229 -15.87 0.67 -1.54
N ALA A 230 -16.44 1.76 -1.03
CA ALA A 230 -17.65 2.37 -1.56
C ALA A 230 -17.34 3.82 -1.98
N LEU A 231 -17.56 4.12 -3.24
CA LEU A 231 -17.57 5.48 -3.78
C LEU A 231 -19.01 5.89 -3.99
N ARG A 232 -19.48 6.88 -3.20
CA ARG A 232 -20.83 7.44 -3.31
C ARG A 232 -20.96 8.34 -4.53
N THR A 233 -22.16 8.79 -4.81
CA THR A 233 -22.54 9.55 -6.00
C THR A 233 -21.54 10.65 -6.34
N GLY A 234 -20.92 10.53 -7.50
CA GLY A 234 -19.97 11.52 -8.02
C GLY A 234 -18.64 11.60 -7.27
N ALA A 235 -18.36 10.70 -6.34
CA ALA A 235 -17.04 10.64 -5.70
C ALA A 235 -15.95 10.28 -6.73
N THR A 236 -14.75 10.79 -6.54
CA THR A 236 -13.66 10.65 -7.49
C THR A 236 -12.37 10.21 -6.81
N ILE A 237 -11.54 9.47 -7.52
CA ILE A 237 -10.19 9.13 -7.08
C ILE A 237 -9.19 9.26 -8.23
N ASN A 238 -8.05 9.88 -7.95
CA ASN A 238 -6.85 9.77 -8.76
C ASN A 238 -5.87 8.85 -8.03
N GLY A 239 -5.91 7.56 -8.39
CA GLY A 239 -5.24 6.53 -7.61
C GLY A 239 -5.66 5.12 -8.04
N ARG A 240 -5.65 4.20 -7.06
CA ARG A 240 -6.03 2.79 -7.25
C ARG A 240 -6.92 2.32 -6.12
N LEU A 241 -7.86 1.43 -6.43
CA LEU A 241 -8.74 0.76 -5.48
C LEU A 241 -8.41 -0.73 -5.46
N LEU A 242 -7.62 -1.17 -4.49
CA LEU A 242 -7.16 -2.53 -4.30
C LEU A 242 -7.85 -3.12 -3.06
N ALA A 243 -8.96 -3.84 -3.27
CA ALA A 243 -9.84 -4.31 -2.20
C ALA A 243 -9.83 -5.84 -2.08
N GLN A 244 -9.66 -6.36 -0.86
CA GLN A 244 -9.72 -7.81 -0.64
C GLN A 244 -11.15 -8.36 -0.59
N THR A 245 -12.18 -7.53 -0.73
CA THR A 245 -13.55 -7.98 -0.98
C THR A 245 -14.12 -7.29 -2.23
N ALA A 246 -14.84 -6.21 -2.12
CA ALA A 246 -15.57 -5.61 -3.23
C ALA A 246 -15.28 -4.12 -3.42
N VAL A 247 -15.54 -3.62 -4.63
CA VAL A 247 -15.54 -2.19 -4.95
C VAL A 247 -16.90 -1.82 -5.53
N ASN A 248 -17.58 -0.88 -4.90
CA ASN A 248 -18.89 -0.38 -5.30
C ASN A 248 -18.77 1.09 -5.73
N LEU A 249 -19.21 1.38 -6.94
CA LEU A 249 -19.19 2.71 -7.53
C LEU A 249 -20.62 3.22 -7.75
N ASP A 250 -20.84 4.48 -7.46
CA ASP A 250 -22.13 5.17 -7.67
C ASP A 250 -21.89 6.43 -8.51
N GLY A 251 -21.94 6.29 -9.85
CA GLY A 251 -21.67 7.39 -10.77
C GLY A 251 -20.30 8.06 -10.55
N SER A 252 -19.31 7.26 -10.22
CA SER A 252 -17.99 7.73 -9.73
C SER A 252 -16.96 7.79 -10.86
N THR A 253 -15.85 8.51 -10.60
CA THR A 253 -14.70 8.55 -11.53
C THR A 253 -13.46 8.00 -10.85
N VAL A 254 -12.83 7.01 -11.50
CA VAL A 254 -11.56 6.40 -11.05
C VAL A 254 -10.50 6.58 -12.13
N VAL A 255 -9.42 7.27 -11.80
CA VAL A 255 -8.33 7.57 -12.74
C VAL A 255 -7.03 6.95 -12.24
N GLU A 256 -6.37 6.18 -13.10
CA GLU A 256 -5.04 5.66 -12.81
C GLU A 256 -4.04 6.82 -12.65
N PRO A 257 -3.23 6.86 -11.57
CA PRO A 257 -2.28 7.94 -11.37
C PRO A 257 -1.17 7.88 -12.44
N ALA A 258 -0.70 9.04 -12.87
CA ALA A 258 0.45 9.14 -13.78
C ALA A 258 1.69 8.43 -13.21
N GLN A 259 2.41 7.73 -14.07
CA GLN A 259 3.60 6.93 -13.71
C GLN A 259 4.83 7.82 -13.42
#